data_dadc0a27591e8232c1f68050e59e43fe
#
_entry.id   dadc0a27591e8232c1f68050e59e43fe
#
_cell.length_a   1.000
_cell.length_b   1.000
_cell.length_c   1.000
_cell.angle_alpha   90.00
_cell.angle_beta   90.00
_cell.angle_gamma   90.00
#
_symmetry.space_group_name_H-M   'P 1'
#
loop_
_entity.id
_entity.type
_entity.pdbx_description
1 polymer ?
#
loop_
_entity_poly.entity_id
_entity_poly.type
_entity_poly.pdbx_seq_one_letter_code
_entity_poly.pdbx_strand_id
1 'polypeptide(L)'
;MGKRFAYSIPAMTRRLLKIAGPVKGTLWVSTLASVVGNLSQMGLMGFGALLLLSCAGMVGGPPWGYAGLMGFSALLIVLGRYIEGVVSHAGAYRLLASMRVHLYGTIRKLAPACLMDREKGDLLNIAVSDIETVEFFFAHTIGPMFTVILLPCVTLGLALWFQPLFAAVLLPVYLVVSVVFPLAAVKAGRGMGMRYRARLGEMKSLVLESVYGLRDIQIFGFGARRLEQVQEKNRQVNQAAHGMTLHRQAVSAAPTFFVYLARILVIGVASWLAASGAPNPVGTVVLSFVAAASFSSTQSLTMVVSSLLETYAAAERLFLIEDTPPEVTEPVHPVSCGPIRSIQFDHVGFSYGSSSRAILEDFCLELSGHEKLGIVGESGIGKSTVLRLLLRFWNPKSGHIRVNGIPLERVPLEELRRRVAVLEQDTFLFNGTLGENIALGKPDASREEIAEAARQAGLEEFIKNLPQGYDTPMGQMGARLSGGERQRVGIARVMLLDPDVIVMDEPTSSLDVLHEKELLRTLQEACGDKLLLLVSHRPSTLTGCDRIVRLENGRAVEEKGGMNQ
;
A
#
# COMPACT_ATOMS: atom_id res chain seq x y z
N MET A 1 24.31 -6.69 9.17
CA MET A 1 23.59 -7.95 8.94
C MET A 1 22.40 -7.61 8.04
N GLY A 2 22.36 -8.09 6.79
CA GLY A 2 21.22 -7.83 5.88
C GLY A 2 19.97 -8.49 6.44
N LYS A 3 18.89 -7.72 6.64
CA LYS A 3 17.59 -8.28 6.97
C LYS A 3 17.26 -9.37 5.95
N ARG A 4 17.11 -10.62 6.39
CA ARG A 4 16.49 -11.67 5.57
C ARG A 4 15.04 -11.29 5.41
N PHE A 5 14.45 -11.55 4.25
CA PHE A 5 13.01 -11.43 4.07
C PHE A 5 12.28 -12.29 5.12
N ALA A 6 11.15 -11.81 5.61
CA ALA A 6 10.27 -12.60 6.49
C ALA A 6 9.74 -13.83 5.76
N TYR A 7 9.54 -13.69 4.44
CA TYR A 7 9.13 -14.81 3.56
C TYR A 7 10.29 -15.24 2.66
N SER A 8 10.34 -16.54 2.33
CA SER A 8 11.27 -17.02 1.31
C SER A 8 10.86 -16.53 -0.08
N ILE A 9 11.85 -16.26 -0.95
CA ILE A 9 11.59 -15.84 -2.36
C ILE A 9 10.64 -16.82 -3.09
N PRO A 10 10.83 -18.16 -3.01
CA PRO A 10 9.87 -19.07 -3.65
C PRO A 10 8.44 -18.97 -3.13
N ALA A 11 8.26 -18.72 -1.83
CA ALA A 11 6.93 -18.54 -1.24
C ALA A 11 6.27 -17.26 -1.74
N MET A 12 7.01 -16.14 -1.79
CA MET A 12 6.52 -14.88 -2.36
C MET A 12 6.16 -15.01 -3.84
N THR A 13 7.03 -15.66 -4.63
CA THR A 13 6.76 -15.92 -6.05
C THR A 13 5.49 -16.74 -6.24
N ARG A 14 5.31 -17.83 -5.46
CA ARG A 14 4.10 -18.65 -5.52
C ARG A 14 2.85 -17.84 -5.17
N ARG A 15 2.91 -16.97 -4.16
CA ARG A 15 1.80 -16.11 -3.75
C ARG A 15 1.47 -15.09 -4.82
N LEU A 16 2.46 -14.43 -5.42
CA LEU A 16 2.27 -13.51 -6.55
C LEU A 16 1.64 -14.22 -7.76
N LEU A 17 2.11 -15.39 -8.13
CA LEU A 17 1.53 -16.19 -9.22
C LEU A 17 0.08 -16.62 -8.92
N LYS A 18 -0.27 -16.88 -7.65
CA LYS A 18 -1.65 -17.17 -7.26
C LYS A 18 -2.55 -15.93 -7.41
N ILE A 19 -2.05 -14.75 -7.02
CA ILE A 19 -2.73 -13.47 -7.22
C ILE A 19 -2.98 -13.19 -8.70
N ALA A 20 -2.06 -13.60 -9.60
CA ALA A 20 -2.20 -13.46 -11.05
C ALA A 20 -3.29 -14.38 -11.68
N GLY A 21 -3.89 -15.28 -10.91
CA GLY A 21 -4.89 -16.24 -11.39
C GLY A 21 -5.97 -15.66 -12.31
N PRO A 22 -6.65 -14.56 -11.97
CA PRO A 22 -7.68 -13.95 -12.82
C PRO A 22 -7.19 -13.43 -14.17
N VAL A 23 -5.92 -13.06 -14.28
CA VAL A 23 -5.29 -12.51 -15.50
C VAL A 23 -4.35 -13.46 -16.20
N LYS A 24 -4.33 -14.75 -15.80
CA LYS A 24 -3.41 -15.75 -16.37
C LYS A 24 -3.51 -15.84 -17.90
N GLY A 25 -4.72 -15.73 -18.48
CA GLY A 25 -4.93 -15.77 -19.93
C GLY A 25 -4.24 -14.62 -20.65
N THR A 26 -4.35 -13.39 -20.14
CA THR A 26 -3.67 -12.21 -20.70
C THR A 26 -2.15 -12.35 -20.58
N LEU A 27 -1.64 -12.87 -19.48
CA LEU A 27 -0.20 -13.11 -19.29
C LEU A 27 0.33 -14.17 -20.27
N TRP A 28 -0.43 -15.24 -20.54
CA TRP A 28 -0.05 -16.23 -21.54
C TRP A 28 -0.04 -15.66 -22.96
N VAL A 29 -1.04 -14.86 -23.34
CA VAL A 29 -1.08 -14.20 -24.66
C VAL A 29 0.11 -13.26 -24.82
N SER A 30 0.40 -12.44 -23.80
CA SER A 30 1.57 -11.55 -23.79
C SER A 30 2.88 -12.31 -23.91
N THR A 31 3.04 -13.42 -23.15
CA THR A 31 4.25 -14.27 -23.20
C THR A 31 4.42 -14.90 -24.58
N LEU A 32 3.34 -15.42 -25.18
CA LEU A 32 3.38 -15.98 -26.52
C LEU A 32 3.77 -14.93 -27.56
N ALA A 33 3.19 -13.74 -27.49
CA ALA A 33 3.54 -12.63 -28.37
C ALA A 33 5.03 -12.22 -28.24
N SER A 34 5.55 -12.20 -27.02
CA SER A 34 6.97 -11.97 -26.74
C SER A 34 7.86 -13.05 -27.36
N VAL A 35 7.49 -14.31 -27.21
CA VAL A 35 8.22 -15.45 -27.82
C VAL A 35 8.22 -15.35 -29.34
N VAL A 36 7.06 -15.13 -29.96
CA VAL A 36 6.92 -14.97 -31.41
C VAL A 36 7.77 -13.79 -31.91
N GLY A 37 7.69 -12.62 -31.25
CA GLY A 37 8.48 -11.45 -31.61
C GLY A 37 10.00 -11.71 -31.55
N ASN A 38 10.46 -12.35 -30.49
CA ASN A 38 11.89 -12.65 -30.33
C ASN A 38 12.40 -13.75 -31.30
N LEU A 39 11.62 -14.80 -31.54
CA LEU A 39 11.96 -15.82 -32.57
C LEU A 39 11.96 -15.21 -33.96
N SER A 40 11.01 -14.31 -34.26
CA SER A 40 10.98 -13.59 -35.54
C SER A 40 12.19 -12.65 -35.71
N GLN A 41 12.74 -12.10 -34.64
CA GLN A 41 13.98 -11.35 -34.68
C GLN A 41 15.18 -12.22 -35.06
N MET A 42 15.24 -13.45 -34.54
CA MET A 42 16.23 -14.44 -34.98
C MET A 42 16.02 -14.81 -36.45
N GLY A 43 14.75 -15.03 -36.86
CA GLY A 43 14.36 -15.28 -38.25
C GLY A 43 14.76 -14.14 -39.19
N LEU A 44 14.51 -12.89 -38.81
CA LEU A 44 14.88 -11.71 -39.58
C LEU A 44 16.39 -11.69 -39.91
N MET A 45 17.23 -12.00 -38.93
CA MET A 45 18.69 -12.04 -39.13
C MET A 45 19.11 -13.27 -39.94
N GLY A 46 18.49 -14.44 -39.71
CA GLY A 46 18.77 -15.66 -40.49
C GLY A 46 18.37 -15.52 -41.97
N PHE A 47 17.17 -14.96 -42.24
CA PHE A 47 16.71 -14.73 -43.61
C PHE A 47 17.51 -13.60 -44.28
N GLY A 48 17.98 -12.62 -43.52
CA GLY A 48 18.91 -11.60 -44.03
C GLY A 48 20.25 -12.18 -44.46
N ALA A 49 20.79 -13.13 -43.70
CA ALA A 49 21.98 -13.87 -44.09
C ALA A 49 21.74 -14.71 -45.36
N LEU A 50 20.61 -15.41 -45.45
CA LEU A 50 20.23 -16.17 -46.65
C LEU A 50 20.05 -15.28 -47.89
N LEU A 51 19.47 -14.09 -47.72
CA LEU A 51 19.33 -13.09 -48.78
C LEU A 51 20.72 -12.69 -49.33
N LEU A 52 21.65 -12.34 -48.45
CA LEU A 52 23.03 -11.96 -48.83
C LEU A 52 23.73 -13.11 -49.56
N LEU A 53 23.61 -14.32 -49.05
CA LEU A 53 24.22 -15.53 -49.67
C LEU A 53 23.59 -15.87 -51.03
N SER A 54 22.28 -15.64 -51.20
CA SER A 54 21.57 -15.80 -52.46
C SER A 54 22.03 -14.77 -53.50
N CYS A 55 22.17 -13.49 -53.09
CA CYS A 55 22.73 -12.45 -53.95
C CYS A 55 24.20 -12.75 -54.36
N ALA A 56 24.96 -13.42 -53.50
CA ALA A 56 26.32 -13.85 -53.79
C ALA A 56 26.38 -15.14 -54.64
N GLY A 57 25.24 -15.73 -55.00
CA GLY A 57 25.19 -16.97 -55.78
C GLY A 57 25.58 -18.25 -55.00
N MET A 58 25.69 -18.17 -53.69
CA MET A 58 26.08 -19.28 -52.81
C MET A 58 24.89 -20.16 -52.36
N VAL A 59 23.68 -19.65 -52.50
CA VAL A 59 22.43 -20.35 -52.14
C VAL A 59 21.45 -20.27 -53.27
N GLY A 60 20.83 -21.41 -53.60
CA GLY A 60 19.74 -21.46 -54.58
C GLY A 60 18.45 -20.77 -54.09
N GLY A 61 17.63 -20.34 -55.04
CA GLY A 61 16.37 -19.66 -54.78
C GLY A 61 16.39 -18.15 -55.07
N PRO A 62 15.24 -17.57 -55.37
CA PRO A 62 15.17 -16.16 -55.75
C PRO A 62 15.39 -15.26 -54.52
N PRO A 63 16.24 -14.23 -54.57
CA PRO A 63 16.49 -13.29 -53.48
C PRO A 63 15.21 -12.68 -52.92
N TRP A 64 14.21 -12.42 -53.78
CA TRP A 64 12.90 -11.87 -53.40
C TRP A 64 12.14 -12.76 -52.39
N GLY A 65 12.31 -14.09 -52.42
CA GLY A 65 11.72 -15.01 -51.45
C GLY A 65 12.27 -14.76 -50.04
N TYR A 66 13.59 -14.62 -49.90
CA TYR A 66 14.23 -14.31 -48.62
C TYR A 66 13.90 -12.89 -48.13
N ALA A 67 13.81 -11.93 -49.04
CA ALA A 67 13.36 -10.57 -48.71
C ALA A 67 11.90 -10.56 -48.21
N GLY A 68 11.02 -11.37 -48.81
CA GLY A 68 9.65 -11.56 -48.37
C GLY A 68 9.56 -12.13 -46.93
N LEU A 69 10.39 -13.18 -46.63
CA LEU A 69 10.45 -13.76 -45.28
C LEU A 69 11.03 -12.78 -44.25
N MET A 70 11.99 -11.93 -44.64
CA MET A 70 12.47 -10.84 -43.80
C MET A 70 11.34 -9.85 -43.48
N GLY A 71 10.60 -9.41 -44.51
CA GLY A 71 9.45 -8.49 -44.35
C GLY A 71 8.37 -9.08 -43.45
N PHE A 72 8.05 -10.36 -43.63
CA PHE A 72 7.12 -11.07 -42.75
C PHE A 72 7.64 -11.18 -41.30
N SER A 73 8.91 -11.49 -41.12
CA SER A 73 9.52 -11.52 -39.78
C SER A 73 9.50 -10.13 -39.13
N ALA A 74 9.78 -9.07 -39.87
CA ALA A 74 9.69 -7.70 -39.38
C ALA A 74 8.28 -7.33 -38.93
N LEU A 75 7.25 -7.72 -39.70
CA LEU A 75 5.84 -7.54 -39.33
C LEU A 75 5.50 -8.28 -38.03
N LEU A 76 5.93 -9.51 -37.88
CA LEU A 76 5.71 -10.31 -36.66
C LEU A 76 6.42 -9.72 -35.44
N ILE A 77 7.60 -9.11 -35.59
CA ILE A 77 8.28 -8.41 -34.52
C ILE A 77 7.44 -7.24 -34.04
N VAL A 78 6.95 -6.39 -34.96
CA VAL A 78 6.16 -5.21 -34.61
C VAL A 78 4.85 -5.63 -33.93
N LEU A 79 4.11 -6.58 -34.53
CA LEU A 79 2.85 -7.08 -33.97
C LEU A 79 3.07 -7.76 -32.61
N GLY A 80 4.11 -8.59 -32.50
CA GLY A 80 4.45 -9.29 -31.24
C GLY A 80 4.77 -8.29 -30.13
N ARG A 81 5.58 -7.25 -30.39
CA ARG A 81 5.90 -6.21 -29.41
C ARG A 81 4.69 -5.38 -29.04
N TYR A 82 3.85 -5.03 -30.01
CA TYR A 82 2.62 -4.29 -29.73
C TYR A 82 1.65 -5.08 -28.87
N ILE A 83 1.39 -6.34 -29.22
CA ILE A 83 0.49 -7.22 -28.45
C ILE A 83 1.07 -7.48 -27.06
N GLU A 84 2.38 -7.81 -26.96
CA GLU A 84 3.08 -7.98 -25.67
C GLU A 84 2.86 -6.77 -24.77
N GLY A 85 3.13 -5.56 -25.26
CA GLY A 85 3.00 -4.32 -24.48
C GLY A 85 1.57 -4.05 -24.04
N VAL A 86 0.62 -4.02 -24.97
CA VAL A 86 -0.79 -3.69 -24.66
C VAL A 86 -1.40 -4.73 -23.70
N VAL A 87 -1.22 -6.01 -23.99
CA VAL A 87 -1.88 -7.10 -23.24
C VAL A 87 -1.24 -7.27 -21.85
N SER A 88 0.10 -7.17 -21.72
CA SER A 88 0.76 -7.27 -20.42
C SER A 88 0.35 -6.15 -19.47
N HIS A 89 0.37 -4.91 -19.93
CA HIS A 89 -0.03 -3.76 -19.10
C HIS A 89 -1.53 -3.76 -18.80
N ALA A 90 -2.40 -4.11 -19.76
CA ALA A 90 -3.83 -4.23 -19.49
C ALA A 90 -4.13 -5.29 -18.42
N GLY A 91 -3.44 -6.43 -18.46
CA GLY A 91 -3.53 -7.46 -17.43
C GLY A 91 -3.01 -6.97 -16.07
N ALA A 92 -1.85 -6.33 -16.06
CA ALA A 92 -1.22 -5.81 -14.86
C ALA A 92 -2.09 -4.73 -14.19
N TYR A 93 -2.64 -3.76 -14.93
CA TYR A 93 -3.49 -2.71 -14.35
C TYR A 93 -4.80 -3.24 -13.74
N ARG A 94 -5.43 -4.25 -14.37
CA ARG A 94 -6.58 -4.93 -13.76
C ARG A 94 -6.21 -5.57 -12.43
N LEU A 95 -5.03 -6.17 -12.37
CA LEU A 95 -4.54 -6.81 -11.16
C LEU A 95 -4.23 -5.78 -10.07
N LEU A 96 -3.59 -4.66 -10.40
CA LEU A 96 -3.33 -3.56 -9.49
C LEU A 96 -4.62 -3.02 -8.86
N ALA A 97 -5.66 -2.80 -9.66
CA ALA A 97 -6.96 -2.36 -9.17
C ALA A 97 -7.53 -3.37 -8.15
N SER A 98 -7.48 -4.67 -8.48
CA SER A 98 -7.92 -5.73 -7.59
C SER A 98 -7.11 -5.79 -6.29
N MET A 99 -5.77 -5.64 -6.37
CA MET A 99 -4.89 -5.64 -5.20
C MET A 99 -5.17 -4.43 -4.29
N ARG A 100 -5.41 -3.25 -4.85
CA ARG A 100 -5.79 -2.06 -4.05
C ARG A 100 -7.10 -2.25 -3.31
N VAL A 101 -8.12 -2.80 -3.98
CA VAL A 101 -9.42 -3.10 -3.35
C VAL A 101 -9.26 -4.15 -2.23
N HIS A 102 -8.47 -5.20 -2.49
CA HIS A 102 -8.20 -6.24 -1.50
C HIS A 102 -7.45 -5.70 -0.28
N LEU A 103 -6.39 -4.91 -0.51
CA LEU A 103 -5.62 -4.25 0.55
C LEU A 103 -6.51 -3.32 1.39
N TYR A 104 -7.36 -2.51 0.74
CA TYR A 104 -8.30 -1.64 1.45
C TYR A 104 -9.26 -2.46 2.32
N GLY A 105 -9.79 -3.57 1.79
CA GLY A 105 -10.64 -4.49 2.54
C GLY A 105 -9.93 -5.09 3.77
N THR A 106 -8.63 -5.40 3.64
CA THR A 106 -7.79 -5.88 4.75
C THR A 106 -7.54 -4.78 5.78
N ILE A 107 -7.12 -3.59 5.34
CA ILE A 107 -6.91 -2.42 6.21
C ILE A 107 -8.18 -2.11 7.01
N ARG A 108 -9.37 -2.15 6.38
CA ARG A 108 -10.65 -1.93 7.05
C ARG A 108 -10.91 -2.93 8.19
N LYS A 109 -10.50 -4.19 8.03
CA LYS A 109 -10.63 -5.23 9.07
C LYS A 109 -9.61 -5.07 10.20
N LEU A 110 -8.44 -4.52 9.90
CA LEU A 110 -7.36 -4.31 10.87
C LEU A 110 -7.52 -3.01 11.66
N ALA A 111 -8.30 -2.06 11.13
CA ALA A 111 -8.52 -0.75 11.74
C ALA A 111 -9.45 -0.84 12.97
N PRO A 112 -9.21 0.02 13.99
CA PRO A 112 -8.06 0.91 14.13
C PRO A 112 -6.86 0.23 14.83
N ALA A 113 -7.07 -0.91 15.50
CA ALA A 113 -6.15 -1.53 16.45
C ALA A 113 -4.75 -1.78 15.87
N CYS A 114 -4.68 -2.55 14.79
CA CYS A 114 -3.39 -2.95 14.20
C CYS A 114 -2.68 -1.82 13.44
N LEU A 115 -3.32 -0.65 13.32
CA LEU A 115 -2.80 0.50 12.57
C LEU A 115 -2.27 1.61 13.46
N MET A 116 -2.54 1.57 14.78
CA MET A 116 -2.10 2.63 15.71
C MET A 116 -0.58 2.78 15.79
N ASP A 117 0.15 1.68 15.65
CA ASP A 117 1.62 1.67 15.68
C ASP A 117 2.26 1.95 14.32
N ARG A 118 1.45 2.17 13.27
CA ARG A 118 1.93 2.43 11.91
C ARG A 118 1.73 3.89 11.51
N GLU A 119 2.72 4.46 10.86
CA GLU A 119 2.59 5.78 10.28
C GLU A 119 1.58 5.75 9.11
N LYS A 120 0.66 6.70 9.08
CA LYS A 120 -0.34 6.84 7.99
C LYS A 120 0.33 6.94 6.61
N GLY A 121 1.50 7.58 6.54
CA GLY A 121 2.29 7.70 5.31
C GLY A 121 2.84 6.37 4.81
N ASP A 122 3.19 5.43 5.70
CA ASP A 122 3.66 4.10 5.30
C ASP A 122 2.54 3.27 4.65
N LEU A 123 1.34 3.29 5.23
CA LEU A 123 0.17 2.63 4.63
C LEU A 123 -0.18 3.17 3.25
N LEU A 124 -0.14 4.50 3.08
CA LEU A 124 -0.36 5.14 1.78
C LEU A 124 0.73 4.73 0.77
N ASN A 125 1.99 4.68 1.20
CA ASN A 125 3.10 4.25 0.35
C ASN A 125 2.92 2.80 -0.11
N ILE A 126 2.44 1.90 0.77
CA ILE A 126 2.16 0.51 0.41
C ILE A 126 1.00 0.43 -0.60
N ALA A 127 -0.08 1.17 -0.37
CA ALA A 127 -1.27 1.17 -1.23
C ALA A 127 -1.02 1.74 -2.63
N VAL A 128 -0.09 2.69 -2.77
CA VAL A 128 0.21 3.35 -4.05
C VAL A 128 1.50 2.81 -4.63
N SER A 129 2.64 3.10 -4.02
CA SER A 129 3.96 2.86 -4.59
C SER A 129 4.38 1.39 -4.58
N ASP A 130 4.10 0.65 -3.49
CA ASP A 130 4.52 -0.76 -3.42
C ASP A 130 3.69 -1.64 -4.35
N ILE A 131 2.38 -1.41 -4.43
CA ILE A 131 1.53 -2.12 -5.39
C ILE A 131 1.97 -1.83 -6.82
N GLU A 132 2.32 -0.57 -7.18
CA GLU A 132 2.89 -0.23 -8.50
C GLU A 132 4.23 -0.94 -8.75
N THR A 133 5.07 -1.06 -7.72
CA THR A 133 6.34 -1.80 -7.84
C THR A 133 6.09 -3.29 -8.11
N VAL A 134 5.01 -3.87 -7.57
CA VAL A 134 4.62 -5.26 -7.83
C VAL A 134 4.11 -5.46 -9.27
N GLU A 135 3.59 -4.42 -9.94
CA GLU A 135 3.23 -4.48 -11.36
C GLU A 135 4.38 -5.01 -12.23
N PHE A 136 5.60 -4.56 -11.94
CA PHE A 136 6.78 -4.96 -12.68
C PHE A 136 6.94 -6.48 -12.78
N PHE A 137 6.56 -7.22 -11.74
CA PHE A 137 6.58 -8.69 -11.76
C PHE A 137 5.67 -9.25 -12.85
N PHE A 138 4.48 -8.71 -13.00
CA PHE A 138 3.49 -9.25 -13.93
C PHE A 138 3.74 -8.79 -15.37
N ALA A 139 4.05 -7.50 -15.56
CA ALA A 139 4.21 -6.93 -16.89
C ALA A 139 5.59 -7.22 -17.52
N HIS A 140 6.67 -7.27 -16.71
CA HIS A 140 8.04 -7.23 -17.22
C HIS A 140 8.91 -8.41 -16.78
N THR A 141 8.40 -9.36 -16.01
CA THR A 141 9.21 -10.50 -15.55
C THR A 141 8.82 -11.81 -16.23
N ILE A 142 7.53 -12.10 -16.32
CA ILE A 142 7.06 -13.43 -16.74
C ILE A 142 7.46 -13.72 -18.19
N GLY A 143 7.13 -12.86 -19.14
CA GLY A 143 7.49 -13.01 -20.56
C GLY A 143 9.00 -13.09 -20.78
N PRO A 144 9.80 -12.12 -20.33
CA PRO A 144 11.26 -12.15 -20.44
C PRO A 144 11.91 -13.40 -19.83
N MET A 145 11.43 -13.90 -18.70
CA MET A 145 11.97 -15.14 -18.10
C MET A 145 11.79 -16.36 -19.00
N PHE A 146 10.65 -16.46 -19.72
CA PHE A 146 10.45 -17.52 -20.72
C PHE A 146 11.38 -17.38 -21.91
N THR A 147 11.53 -16.16 -22.45
CA THR A 147 12.37 -15.92 -23.63
C THR A 147 13.86 -16.08 -23.35
N VAL A 148 14.33 -15.72 -22.15
CA VAL A 148 15.73 -15.91 -21.72
C VAL A 148 16.14 -17.37 -21.65
N ILE A 149 15.21 -18.27 -21.38
CA ILE A 149 15.49 -19.71 -21.39
C ILE A 149 15.29 -20.28 -22.80
N LEU A 150 14.19 -19.96 -23.45
CA LEU A 150 13.78 -20.55 -24.72
C LEU A 150 14.76 -20.19 -25.86
N LEU A 151 15.15 -18.91 -26.00
CA LEU A 151 15.99 -18.48 -27.11
C LEU A 151 17.40 -19.12 -27.10
N PRO A 152 18.14 -19.12 -25.96
CA PRO A 152 19.38 -19.87 -25.86
C PRO A 152 19.20 -21.36 -26.18
N CYS A 153 18.13 -22.02 -25.67
CA CYS A 153 17.87 -23.41 -25.96
C CYS A 153 17.66 -23.68 -27.47
N VAL A 154 16.86 -22.83 -28.13
CA VAL A 154 16.65 -22.90 -29.58
C VAL A 154 17.98 -22.70 -30.33
N THR A 155 18.75 -21.66 -29.95
CA THR A 155 20.03 -21.37 -30.62
C THR A 155 21.06 -22.47 -30.41
N LEU A 156 21.17 -23.01 -29.20
CA LEU A 156 22.08 -24.13 -28.90
C LEU A 156 21.63 -25.40 -29.62
N GLY A 157 20.33 -25.66 -29.71
CA GLY A 157 19.78 -26.78 -30.48
C GLY A 157 20.15 -26.68 -31.97
N LEU A 158 19.97 -25.51 -32.58
CA LEU A 158 20.41 -25.24 -33.95
C LEU A 158 21.94 -25.36 -34.10
N ALA A 159 22.70 -24.86 -33.12
CA ALA A 159 24.14 -24.98 -33.12
C ALA A 159 24.62 -26.45 -33.07
N LEU A 160 24.03 -27.26 -32.21
CA LEU A 160 24.35 -28.69 -32.12
C LEU A 160 24.01 -29.42 -33.41
N TRP A 161 22.93 -29.03 -34.10
CA TRP A 161 22.51 -29.63 -35.36
C TRP A 161 23.41 -29.27 -36.54
N PHE A 162 23.73 -27.96 -36.69
CA PHE A 162 24.45 -27.47 -37.87
C PHE A 162 25.96 -27.39 -37.66
N GLN A 163 26.43 -27.00 -36.47
CA GLN A 163 27.84 -26.74 -36.18
C GLN A 163 28.13 -26.80 -34.67
N PRO A 164 28.44 -27.97 -34.10
CA PRO A 164 28.61 -28.17 -32.65
C PRO A 164 29.64 -27.24 -31.99
N LEU A 165 30.66 -26.79 -32.75
CA LEU A 165 31.67 -25.88 -32.25
C LEU A 165 31.06 -24.54 -31.80
N PHE A 166 29.98 -24.06 -32.43
CA PHE A 166 29.26 -22.87 -31.99
C PHE A 166 28.59 -23.10 -30.64
N ALA A 167 28.05 -24.27 -30.36
CA ALA A 167 27.47 -24.56 -29.04
C ALA A 167 28.52 -24.46 -27.93
N ALA A 168 29.75 -24.95 -28.21
CA ALA A 168 30.86 -24.85 -27.25
C ALA A 168 31.28 -23.42 -26.95
N VAL A 169 31.14 -22.47 -27.91
CA VAL A 169 31.42 -21.06 -27.74
C VAL A 169 30.25 -20.33 -27.06
N LEU A 170 29.01 -20.61 -27.47
CA LEU A 170 27.81 -19.88 -27.01
C LEU A 170 27.39 -20.25 -25.59
N LEU A 171 27.48 -21.54 -25.22
CA LEU A 171 27.04 -22.05 -23.92
C LEU A 171 27.71 -21.32 -22.74
N PRO A 172 29.06 -21.16 -22.67
CA PRO A 172 29.71 -20.42 -21.61
C PRO A 172 29.25 -18.95 -21.53
N VAL A 173 29.04 -18.30 -22.68
CA VAL A 173 28.60 -16.91 -22.72
C VAL A 173 27.16 -16.79 -22.20
N TYR A 174 26.24 -17.67 -22.63
CA TYR A 174 24.89 -17.66 -22.05
C TYR A 174 24.89 -17.89 -20.55
N LEU A 175 25.70 -18.83 -20.03
CA LEU A 175 25.83 -19.04 -18.59
C LEU A 175 26.38 -17.80 -17.87
N VAL A 176 27.42 -17.18 -18.40
CA VAL A 176 28.01 -15.97 -17.82
C VAL A 176 26.99 -14.84 -17.81
N VAL A 177 26.35 -14.55 -18.94
CA VAL A 177 25.43 -13.40 -19.07
C VAL A 177 24.11 -13.63 -18.33
N SER A 178 23.56 -14.87 -18.38
CA SER A 178 22.23 -15.14 -17.80
C SER A 178 22.26 -15.57 -16.33
N VAL A 179 23.40 -16.02 -15.81
CA VAL A 179 23.49 -16.53 -14.43
C VAL A 179 24.53 -15.78 -13.60
N VAL A 180 25.81 -15.77 -14.07
CA VAL A 180 26.90 -15.23 -13.26
C VAL A 180 26.75 -13.72 -13.05
N PHE A 181 26.49 -12.97 -14.12
CA PHE A 181 26.31 -11.50 -14.00
C PHE A 181 25.13 -11.08 -13.15
N PRO A 182 23.91 -11.60 -13.34
CA PRO A 182 22.77 -11.23 -12.49
C PRO A 182 23.03 -11.52 -11.01
N LEU A 183 23.61 -12.67 -10.67
CA LEU A 183 23.94 -13.02 -9.29
C LEU A 183 25.03 -12.11 -8.70
N ALA A 184 26.08 -11.81 -9.45
CA ALA A 184 27.13 -10.90 -9.04
C ALA A 184 26.61 -9.45 -8.85
N ALA A 185 25.76 -8.99 -9.77
CA ALA A 185 25.13 -7.67 -9.72
C ALA A 185 24.26 -7.50 -8.45
N VAL A 186 23.42 -8.50 -8.14
CA VAL A 186 22.60 -8.52 -6.93
C VAL A 186 23.47 -8.49 -5.68
N LYS A 187 24.51 -9.30 -5.60
CA LYS A 187 25.40 -9.36 -4.44
C LYS A 187 26.14 -8.04 -4.22
N ALA A 188 26.67 -7.42 -5.27
CA ALA A 188 27.39 -6.16 -5.21
C ALA A 188 26.47 -4.95 -4.92
N GLY A 189 25.25 -4.94 -5.48
CA GLY A 189 24.32 -3.81 -5.38
C GLY A 189 23.57 -3.69 -4.05
N ARG A 190 23.42 -4.76 -3.27
CA ARG A 190 22.60 -4.79 -2.04
C ARG A 190 22.93 -3.66 -1.05
N GLY A 191 24.21 -3.47 -0.73
CA GLY A 191 24.65 -2.43 0.21
C GLY A 191 24.50 -1.00 -0.31
N MET A 192 24.61 -0.80 -1.63
CA MET A 192 24.51 0.53 -2.26
C MET A 192 23.05 1.01 -2.30
N GLY A 193 22.13 0.16 -2.70
CA GLY A 193 20.70 0.47 -2.74
C GLY A 193 20.11 0.75 -1.35
N MET A 194 20.52 0.02 -0.32
CA MET A 194 20.09 0.28 1.06
C MET A 194 20.60 1.64 1.55
N ARG A 195 21.89 1.97 1.32
CA ARG A 195 22.46 3.26 1.70
C ARG A 195 21.76 4.43 1.01
N TYR A 196 21.55 4.34 -0.29
CA TYR A 196 20.83 5.37 -1.04
C TYR A 196 19.43 5.60 -0.49
N ARG A 197 18.63 4.54 -0.29
CA ARG A 197 17.27 4.65 0.27
C ARG A 197 17.25 5.22 1.68
N ALA A 198 18.18 4.83 2.54
CA ALA A 198 18.30 5.39 3.88
C ALA A 198 18.57 6.90 3.84
N ARG A 199 19.55 7.34 3.04
CA ARG A 199 19.89 8.77 2.89
C ARG A 199 18.75 9.58 2.27
N LEU A 200 18.07 9.01 1.28
CA LEU A 200 16.90 9.63 0.67
C LEU A 200 15.73 9.76 1.67
N GLY A 201 15.52 8.75 2.52
CA GLY A 201 14.53 8.79 3.60
C GLY A 201 14.83 9.91 4.60
N GLU A 202 16.08 9.99 5.09
CA GLU A 202 16.50 11.07 6.00
C GLU A 202 16.29 12.46 5.39
N MET A 203 16.61 12.63 4.10
CA MET A 203 16.39 13.90 3.39
C MET A 203 14.90 14.22 3.26
N LYS A 204 14.07 13.25 2.86
CA LYS A 204 12.61 13.43 2.75
C LYS A 204 12.00 13.85 4.09
N SER A 205 12.38 13.20 5.19
CA SER A 205 11.90 13.56 6.54
C SER A 205 12.30 14.99 6.90
N LEU A 206 13.56 15.38 6.63
CA LEU A 206 14.06 16.73 6.89
C LEU A 206 13.29 17.80 6.09
N VAL A 207 13.02 17.54 4.81
CA VAL A 207 12.25 18.46 3.95
C VAL A 207 10.80 18.55 4.42
N LEU A 208 10.17 17.41 4.74
CA LEU A 208 8.79 17.38 5.23
C LEU A 208 8.64 18.14 6.56
N GLU A 209 9.55 17.90 7.50
CA GLU A 209 9.64 18.65 8.76
C GLU A 209 9.81 20.16 8.52
N SER A 210 10.64 20.54 7.52
CA SER A 210 10.84 21.94 7.16
C SER A 210 9.58 22.60 6.60
N VAL A 211 8.78 21.86 5.82
CA VAL A 211 7.51 22.35 5.27
C VAL A 211 6.47 22.52 6.38
N TYR A 212 6.33 21.54 7.27
CA TYR A 212 5.40 21.66 8.41
C TYR A 212 5.81 22.74 9.40
N GLY A 213 7.12 22.88 9.67
CA GLY A 213 7.66 23.90 10.58
C GLY A 213 8.03 25.22 9.89
N LEU A 214 7.55 25.48 8.65
CA LEU A 214 7.96 26.68 7.88
C LEU A 214 7.68 27.97 8.62
N ARG A 215 6.55 28.05 9.32
CA ARG A 215 6.17 29.22 10.12
C ARG A 215 7.19 29.47 11.24
N ASP A 216 7.58 28.43 11.97
CA ASP A 216 8.53 28.55 13.08
C ASP A 216 9.94 28.86 12.56
N ILE A 217 10.35 28.24 11.45
CA ILE A 217 11.61 28.55 10.76
C ILE A 217 11.69 30.05 10.41
N GLN A 218 10.58 30.65 9.96
CA GLN A 218 10.49 32.07 9.65
C GLN A 218 10.53 32.95 10.91
N ILE A 219 9.72 32.61 11.91
CA ILE A 219 9.62 33.38 13.17
C ILE A 219 10.95 33.42 13.91
N PHE A 220 11.65 32.29 13.97
CA PHE A 220 12.91 32.19 14.70
C PHE A 220 14.17 32.47 13.83
N GLY A 221 14.01 32.90 12.58
CA GLY A 221 15.13 33.23 11.69
C GLY A 221 16.04 32.04 11.37
N PHE A 222 15.54 30.80 11.46
CA PHE A 222 16.32 29.55 11.32
C PHE A 222 16.55 29.16 9.85
N GLY A 223 16.08 29.94 8.87
CA GLY A 223 16.04 29.60 7.46
C GLY A 223 17.41 29.27 6.85
N ALA A 224 18.41 30.10 7.10
CA ALA A 224 19.77 29.89 6.56
C ALA A 224 20.40 28.57 7.05
N ARG A 225 20.28 28.31 8.37
CA ARG A 225 20.81 27.08 8.98
C ARG A 225 20.06 25.84 8.50
N ARG A 226 18.74 25.96 8.29
CA ARG A 226 17.92 24.87 7.76
C ARG A 226 18.29 24.54 6.31
N LEU A 227 18.54 25.56 5.50
CA LEU A 227 19.01 25.40 4.12
C LEU A 227 20.35 24.66 4.08
N GLU A 228 21.30 25.01 4.94
CA GLU A 228 22.59 24.32 5.04
C GLU A 228 22.41 22.83 5.40
N GLN A 229 21.52 22.50 6.34
CA GLN A 229 21.19 21.11 6.68
C GLN A 229 20.62 20.34 5.49
N VAL A 230 19.71 20.96 4.73
CA VAL A 230 19.12 20.36 3.52
C VAL A 230 20.20 20.14 2.45
N GLN A 231 21.08 21.12 2.24
CA GLN A 231 22.19 21.02 1.29
C GLN A 231 23.16 19.89 1.65
N GLU A 232 23.51 19.74 2.93
CA GLU A 232 24.39 18.66 3.38
C GLU A 232 23.72 17.28 3.20
N LYS A 233 22.45 17.13 3.56
CA LYS A 233 21.71 15.89 3.31
C LYS A 233 21.60 15.59 1.81
N ASN A 234 21.35 16.61 0.98
CA ASN A 234 21.33 16.44 -0.47
C ASN A 234 22.68 15.99 -1.03
N ARG A 235 23.80 16.51 -0.50
CA ARG A 235 25.15 16.06 -0.87
C ARG A 235 25.35 14.57 -0.57
N GLN A 236 24.89 14.11 0.62
CA GLN A 236 24.97 12.70 1.02
C GLN A 236 24.11 11.80 0.12
N VAL A 237 22.91 12.25 -0.25
CA VAL A 237 22.03 11.55 -1.19
C VAL A 237 22.71 11.44 -2.57
N ASN A 238 23.27 12.55 -3.08
CA ASN A 238 23.94 12.58 -4.39
C ASN A 238 25.18 11.68 -4.44
N GLN A 239 25.97 11.62 -3.37
CA GLN A 239 27.11 10.69 -3.27
C GLN A 239 26.66 9.24 -3.31
N ALA A 240 25.60 8.90 -2.56
CA ALA A 240 25.02 7.56 -2.57
C ALA A 240 24.39 7.21 -3.94
N ALA A 241 23.70 8.17 -4.56
CA ALA A 241 23.13 8.04 -5.91
C ALA A 241 24.20 7.81 -6.97
N HIS A 242 25.31 8.55 -6.90
CA HIS A 242 26.43 8.40 -7.83
C HIS A 242 27.02 6.99 -7.77
N GLY A 243 27.30 6.47 -6.57
CA GLY A 243 27.76 5.10 -6.39
C GLY A 243 26.79 4.05 -6.94
N MET A 244 25.48 4.26 -6.73
CA MET A 244 24.45 3.37 -7.27
C MET A 244 24.36 3.45 -8.82
N THR A 245 24.51 4.66 -9.38
CA THR A 245 24.51 4.87 -10.84
C THR A 245 25.70 4.20 -11.50
N LEU A 246 26.91 4.36 -10.96
CA LEU A 246 28.09 3.66 -11.44
C LEU A 246 27.93 2.14 -11.41
N HIS A 247 27.41 1.60 -10.32
CA HIS A 247 27.10 0.17 -10.23
C HIS A 247 26.08 -0.26 -11.30
N ARG A 248 24.99 0.51 -11.49
CA ARG A 248 23.96 0.22 -12.51
C ARG A 248 24.54 0.24 -13.92
N GLN A 249 25.41 1.20 -14.22
CA GLN A 249 26.09 1.29 -15.52
C GLN A 249 27.03 0.12 -15.74
N ALA A 250 27.81 -0.28 -14.74
CA ALA A 250 28.69 -1.45 -14.83
C ALA A 250 27.90 -2.74 -15.07
N VAL A 251 26.78 -2.90 -14.34
CA VAL A 251 25.85 -4.05 -14.48
C VAL A 251 25.20 -4.10 -15.87
N SER A 252 24.98 -2.96 -16.51
CA SER A 252 24.44 -2.89 -17.89
C SER A 252 25.53 -3.10 -18.95
N ALA A 253 26.69 -2.50 -18.76
CA ALA A 253 27.77 -2.52 -19.75
C ALA A 253 28.50 -3.87 -19.84
N ALA A 254 28.72 -4.54 -18.71
CA ALA A 254 29.46 -5.80 -18.69
C ALA A 254 28.81 -6.93 -19.50
N PRO A 255 27.50 -7.22 -19.35
CA PRO A 255 26.83 -8.21 -20.21
C PRO A 255 26.93 -7.84 -21.69
N THR A 256 26.77 -6.56 -22.01
CA THR A 256 26.89 -6.06 -23.39
C THR A 256 28.26 -6.33 -23.97
N PHE A 257 29.34 -6.10 -23.22
CA PHE A 257 30.70 -6.44 -23.63
C PHE A 257 30.84 -7.94 -23.96
N PHE A 258 30.36 -8.83 -23.09
CA PHE A 258 30.44 -10.28 -23.32
C PHE A 258 29.61 -10.73 -24.53
N VAL A 259 28.47 -10.10 -24.77
CA VAL A 259 27.64 -10.36 -25.96
C VAL A 259 28.39 -9.95 -27.23
N TYR A 260 29.04 -8.77 -27.27
CA TYR A 260 29.85 -8.38 -28.42
C TYR A 260 31.08 -9.28 -28.61
N LEU A 261 31.72 -9.66 -27.50
CA LEU A 261 32.83 -10.63 -27.56
C LEU A 261 32.35 -11.96 -28.14
N ALA A 262 31.20 -12.48 -27.72
CA ALA A 262 30.61 -13.69 -28.29
C ALA A 262 30.33 -13.55 -29.78
N ARG A 263 29.79 -12.41 -30.22
CA ARG A 263 29.57 -12.16 -31.66
C ARG A 263 30.87 -12.20 -32.47
N ILE A 264 31.92 -11.58 -31.96
CA ILE A 264 33.25 -11.60 -32.59
C ILE A 264 33.79 -13.02 -32.63
N LEU A 265 33.69 -13.77 -31.54
CA LEU A 265 34.15 -15.17 -31.49
C LEU A 265 33.36 -16.06 -32.47
N VAL A 266 32.04 -15.92 -32.54
CA VAL A 266 31.20 -16.66 -33.48
C VAL A 266 31.57 -16.35 -34.94
N ILE A 267 31.80 -15.06 -35.27
CA ILE A 267 32.26 -14.67 -36.62
C ILE A 267 33.65 -15.23 -36.89
N GLY A 268 34.57 -15.20 -35.92
CA GLY A 268 35.90 -15.74 -36.03
C GLY A 268 35.90 -17.25 -36.31
N VAL A 269 35.08 -17.99 -35.51
CA VAL A 269 34.88 -19.44 -35.72
C VAL A 269 34.23 -19.72 -37.08
N ALA A 270 33.23 -18.94 -37.49
CA ALA A 270 32.61 -19.08 -38.80
C ALA A 270 33.62 -18.87 -39.94
N SER A 271 34.45 -17.85 -39.85
CA SER A 271 35.50 -17.55 -40.85
C SER A 271 36.57 -18.65 -40.89
N TRP A 272 36.99 -19.13 -39.73
CA TRP A 272 37.95 -20.22 -39.63
C TRP A 272 37.41 -21.50 -40.25
N LEU A 273 36.16 -21.86 -39.96
CA LEU A 273 35.48 -23.05 -40.52
C LEU A 273 35.31 -22.92 -42.03
N ALA A 274 34.95 -21.75 -42.54
CA ALA A 274 34.84 -21.51 -43.97
C ALA A 274 36.21 -21.69 -44.68
N ALA A 275 37.30 -21.20 -44.09
CA ALA A 275 38.66 -21.35 -44.60
C ALA A 275 39.18 -22.81 -44.53
N SER A 276 38.70 -23.59 -43.54
CA SER A 276 39.08 -24.99 -43.32
C SER A 276 38.27 -26.00 -44.18
N GLY A 277 37.39 -25.50 -45.06
CA GLY A 277 36.58 -26.38 -45.94
C GLY A 277 35.46 -27.10 -45.21
N ALA A 278 34.86 -26.51 -44.19
CA ALA A 278 33.74 -27.10 -43.44
C ALA A 278 32.60 -27.53 -44.38
N PRO A 279 31.89 -28.62 -44.06
CA PRO A 279 30.92 -29.24 -44.97
C PRO A 279 29.67 -28.41 -45.22
N ASN A 280 29.40 -27.35 -44.41
CA ASN A 280 28.20 -26.50 -44.54
C ASN A 280 28.53 -25.03 -44.30
N PRO A 281 29.17 -24.32 -45.26
CA PRO A 281 29.52 -22.91 -45.09
C PRO A 281 28.29 -22.01 -44.99
N VAL A 282 27.19 -22.34 -45.70
CA VAL A 282 25.94 -21.60 -45.67
C VAL A 282 25.31 -21.64 -44.28
N GLY A 283 25.14 -22.83 -43.72
CA GLY A 283 24.60 -23.01 -42.36
C GLY A 283 25.44 -22.31 -41.30
N THR A 284 26.75 -22.31 -41.47
CA THR A 284 27.70 -21.63 -40.57
C THR A 284 27.46 -20.09 -40.53
N VAL A 285 27.30 -19.46 -41.69
CA VAL A 285 27.02 -18.02 -41.79
C VAL A 285 25.66 -17.71 -41.23
N VAL A 286 24.61 -18.42 -41.63
CA VAL A 286 23.23 -18.19 -41.12
C VAL A 286 23.18 -18.33 -39.60
N LEU A 287 23.79 -19.36 -39.04
CA LEU A 287 23.84 -19.59 -37.60
C LEU A 287 24.56 -18.47 -36.85
N SER A 288 25.59 -17.86 -37.46
CA SER A 288 26.29 -16.68 -36.87
C SER A 288 25.35 -15.49 -36.67
N PHE A 289 24.51 -15.21 -37.67
CA PHE A 289 23.52 -14.11 -37.59
C PHE A 289 22.39 -14.43 -36.60
N VAL A 290 21.89 -15.67 -36.59
CA VAL A 290 20.87 -16.14 -35.65
C VAL A 290 21.39 -16.07 -34.21
N ALA A 291 22.62 -16.56 -33.97
CA ALA A 291 23.25 -16.49 -32.66
C ALA A 291 23.45 -15.04 -32.18
N ALA A 292 23.87 -14.14 -33.09
CA ALA A 292 24.00 -12.71 -32.75
C ALA A 292 22.67 -12.08 -32.32
N ALA A 293 21.53 -12.49 -32.91
CA ALA A 293 20.21 -11.99 -32.58
C ALA A 293 19.67 -12.56 -31.24
N SER A 294 20.00 -13.80 -30.90
CA SER A 294 19.49 -14.50 -29.73
C SER A 294 19.86 -13.88 -28.39
N PHE A 295 20.93 -13.07 -28.34
CA PHE A 295 21.37 -12.36 -27.13
C PHE A 295 20.47 -11.20 -26.73
N SER A 296 19.49 -10.78 -27.56
CA SER A 296 18.58 -9.66 -27.24
C SER A 296 17.81 -9.90 -25.94
N SER A 297 17.36 -11.11 -25.67
CA SER A 297 16.62 -11.47 -24.47
C SER A 297 17.51 -11.58 -23.22
N THR A 298 18.76 -12.01 -23.38
CA THR A 298 19.69 -12.17 -22.24
C THR A 298 20.16 -10.83 -21.66
N GLN A 299 20.25 -9.78 -22.48
CA GLN A 299 20.61 -8.44 -22.00
C GLN A 299 19.55 -7.83 -21.06
N SER A 300 18.26 -8.10 -21.30
CA SER A 300 17.17 -7.60 -20.45
C SER A 300 17.11 -8.27 -19.08
N LEU A 301 17.63 -9.49 -18.93
CA LEU A 301 17.56 -10.27 -17.70
C LEU A 301 18.21 -9.57 -16.50
N THR A 302 19.32 -8.88 -16.69
CA THR A 302 20.03 -8.23 -15.58
C THR A 302 19.19 -7.09 -14.97
N MET A 303 18.45 -6.36 -15.79
CA MET A 303 17.50 -5.35 -15.32
C MET A 303 16.30 -5.99 -14.61
N VAL A 304 15.76 -7.06 -15.18
CA VAL A 304 14.65 -7.83 -14.57
C VAL A 304 15.01 -8.32 -13.18
N VAL A 305 16.20 -8.91 -13.01
CA VAL A 305 16.66 -9.45 -11.71
C VAL A 305 16.84 -8.34 -10.67
N SER A 306 17.33 -7.16 -11.07
CA SER A 306 17.46 -6.02 -10.17
C SER A 306 16.10 -5.51 -9.70
N SER A 307 15.14 -5.39 -10.60
CA SER A 307 13.77 -4.93 -10.30
C SER A 307 12.97 -5.97 -9.51
N LEU A 308 13.24 -7.26 -9.71
CA LEU A 308 12.63 -8.33 -8.91
C LEU A 308 12.92 -8.20 -7.41
N LEU A 309 14.12 -7.77 -7.02
CA LEU A 309 14.44 -7.57 -5.61
C LEU A 309 13.61 -6.43 -4.99
N GLU A 310 13.38 -5.37 -5.75
CA GLU A 310 12.52 -4.27 -5.31
C GLU A 310 11.07 -4.72 -5.22
N THR A 311 10.61 -5.50 -6.20
CA THR A 311 9.28 -6.12 -6.22
C THR A 311 9.06 -7.04 -5.01
N TYR A 312 10.02 -7.91 -4.68
CA TYR A 312 9.89 -8.78 -3.51
C TYR A 312 9.90 -8.01 -2.20
N ALA A 313 10.64 -6.91 -2.09
CA ALA A 313 10.60 -6.06 -0.91
C ALA A 313 9.26 -5.32 -0.76
N ALA A 314 8.64 -4.90 -1.85
CA ALA A 314 7.31 -4.31 -1.88
C ALA A 314 6.22 -5.36 -1.56
N ALA A 315 6.32 -6.54 -2.17
CA ALA A 315 5.40 -7.65 -1.91
C ALA A 315 5.47 -8.14 -0.46
N GLU A 316 6.65 -8.18 0.16
CA GLU A 316 6.81 -8.54 1.56
C GLU A 316 6.04 -7.58 2.48
N ARG A 317 6.15 -6.26 2.27
CA ARG A 317 5.40 -5.28 3.07
C ARG A 317 3.90 -5.44 2.91
N LEU A 318 3.43 -5.68 1.68
CA LEU A 318 2.03 -5.96 1.40
C LEU A 318 1.55 -7.22 2.13
N PHE A 319 2.30 -8.32 2.01
CA PHE A 319 1.94 -9.60 2.64
C PHE A 319 1.98 -9.56 4.16
N LEU A 320 2.88 -8.77 4.75
CA LEU A 320 2.92 -8.56 6.19
C LEU A 320 1.65 -7.87 6.71
N ILE A 321 1.05 -6.97 5.92
CA ILE A 321 -0.27 -6.40 6.28
C ILE A 321 -1.36 -7.43 6.12
N GLU A 322 -1.39 -8.13 4.98
CA GLU A 322 -2.44 -9.13 4.69
C GLU A 322 -2.46 -10.29 5.69
N ASP A 323 -1.28 -10.68 6.20
CA ASP A 323 -1.14 -11.79 7.15
C ASP A 323 -1.23 -11.34 8.62
N THR A 324 -1.38 -10.04 8.87
CA THR A 324 -1.64 -9.54 10.23
C THR A 324 -3.04 -10.00 10.66
N PRO A 325 -3.17 -10.74 11.76
CA PRO A 325 -4.50 -11.12 12.27
C PRO A 325 -5.22 -9.88 12.79
N PRO A 326 -6.53 -9.74 12.55
CA PRO A 326 -7.32 -8.68 13.15
C PRO A 326 -7.41 -8.89 14.67
N GLU A 327 -7.33 -7.80 15.44
CA GLU A 327 -7.44 -7.81 16.90
C GLU A 327 -8.83 -8.27 17.36
N VAL A 328 -9.84 -7.94 16.57
CA VAL A 328 -11.23 -8.29 16.83
C VAL A 328 -11.85 -8.93 15.59
N THR A 329 -12.56 -10.04 15.82
CA THR A 329 -13.27 -10.78 14.77
C THR A 329 -14.78 -10.78 15.02
N GLU A 330 -15.57 -10.93 13.97
CA GLU A 330 -17.00 -11.15 14.11
C GLU A 330 -17.27 -12.44 14.93
N PRO A 331 -18.31 -12.46 15.76
CA PRO A 331 -18.64 -13.63 16.54
C PRO A 331 -19.10 -14.81 15.67
N VAL A 332 -18.64 -16.01 16.00
CA VAL A 332 -19.07 -17.26 15.32
C VAL A 332 -20.54 -17.55 15.59
N HIS A 333 -20.99 -17.25 16.81
CA HIS A 333 -22.40 -17.40 17.25
C HIS A 333 -22.91 -16.03 17.70
N PRO A 334 -23.38 -15.18 16.75
CA PRO A 334 -23.84 -13.84 17.07
C PRO A 334 -25.10 -13.86 17.91
N VAL A 335 -25.15 -12.98 18.90
CA VAL A 335 -26.34 -12.76 19.75
C VAL A 335 -26.70 -11.28 19.64
N SER A 336 -27.91 -10.99 19.19
CA SER A 336 -28.40 -9.61 19.16
C SER A 336 -28.55 -9.07 20.58
N CYS A 337 -28.03 -7.87 20.83
CA CYS A 337 -28.15 -7.22 22.14
C CYS A 337 -29.45 -6.44 22.29
N GLY A 338 -30.23 -6.23 21.22
CA GLY A 338 -31.38 -5.35 21.25
C GLY A 338 -31.03 -3.89 21.64
N PRO A 339 -32.02 -3.06 21.98
CA PRO A 339 -31.75 -1.70 22.50
C PRO A 339 -30.91 -1.75 23.76
N ILE A 340 -29.81 -1.00 23.79
CA ILE A 340 -28.84 -1.01 24.90
C ILE A 340 -29.42 -0.23 26.08
N ARG A 341 -29.61 -0.92 27.21
CA ARG A 341 -30.07 -0.32 28.47
C ARG A 341 -29.10 -0.47 29.63
N SER A 342 -28.07 -1.32 29.47
CA SER A 342 -27.02 -1.47 30.48
C SER A 342 -25.69 -1.83 29.85
N ILE A 343 -24.63 -1.31 30.42
CA ILE A 343 -23.23 -1.58 30.06
C ILE A 343 -22.50 -1.92 31.36
N GLN A 344 -21.77 -3.02 31.39
CA GLN A 344 -21.00 -3.46 32.54
C GLN A 344 -19.58 -3.83 32.15
N PHE A 345 -18.60 -3.21 32.80
CA PHE A 345 -17.21 -3.63 32.83
C PHE A 345 -16.98 -4.44 34.11
N ASP A 346 -16.62 -5.70 33.96
CA ASP A 346 -16.51 -6.65 35.04
C ASP A 346 -15.07 -7.15 35.16
N HIS A 347 -14.32 -6.60 36.14
CA HIS A 347 -12.91 -6.89 36.41
C HIS A 347 -11.99 -6.78 35.17
N VAL A 348 -12.16 -5.75 34.35
CA VAL A 348 -11.48 -5.58 33.07
C VAL A 348 -10.03 -5.19 33.27
N GLY A 349 -9.12 -6.01 32.70
CA GLY A 349 -7.71 -5.71 32.56
C GLY A 349 -7.32 -5.53 31.09
N PHE A 350 -6.50 -4.50 30.80
CA PHE A 350 -6.09 -4.18 29.43
C PHE A 350 -4.72 -3.53 29.36
N SER A 351 -3.95 -3.90 28.31
CA SER A 351 -2.75 -3.20 27.84
C SER A 351 -2.62 -3.30 26.32
N TYR A 352 -2.06 -2.27 25.66
CA TYR A 352 -1.85 -2.29 24.21
C TYR A 352 -0.69 -3.19 23.81
N GLY A 353 -0.88 -3.96 22.75
CA GLY A 353 0.13 -4.84 22.16
C GLY A 353 0.76 -5.79 23.18
N SER A 354 2.09 -5.97 23.11
CA SER A 354 2.89 -6.77 24.04
C SER A 354 3.44 -5.98 25.24
N SER A 355 2.96 -4.75 25.46
CA SER A 355 3.41 -3.92 26.57
C SER A 355 3.12 -4.58 27.91
N SER A 356 4.09 -4.57 28.81
CA SER A 356 3.92 -5.05 30.19
C SER A 356 3.19 -4.03 31.08
N ARG A 357 3.03 -2.77 30.62
CA ARG A 357 2.34 -1.75 31.39
C ARG A 357 0.83 -1.88 31.18
N ALA A 358 0.14 -2.33 32.22
CA ALA A 358 -1.31 -2.33 32.22
C ALA A 358 -1.84 -0.89 32.23
N ILE A 359 -2.91 -0.65 31.47
CA ILE A 359 -3.61 0.64 31.41
C ILE A 359 -4.88 0.57 32.25
N LEU A 360 -5.56 -0.57 32.20
CA LEU A 360 -6.66 -0.89 33.09
C LEU A 360 -6.28 -2.11 33.90
N GLU A 361 -6.50 -2.04 35.22
CA GLU A 361 -6.25 -3.11 36.17
C GLU A 361 -7.47 -3.28 37.08
N ASP A 362 -8.19 -4.38 36.93
CA ASP A 362 -9.36 -4.66 37.73
C ASP A 362 -10.43 -3.55 37.62
N PHE A 363 -10.65 -3.06 36.39
CA PHE A 363 -11.57 -1.97 36.13
C PHE A 363 -13.02 -2.48 36.13
N CYS A 364 -13.80 -1.93 37.08
CA CYS A 364 -15.23 -2.23 37.25
C CYS A 364 -16.03 -0.96 37.06
N LEU A 365 -17.05 -0.99 36.19
CA LEU A 365 -17.94 0.11 35.93
C LEU A 365 -19.28 -0.42 35.45
N GLU A 366 -20.36 0.16 35.92
CA GLU A 366 -21.72 -0.17 35.49
C GLU A 366 -22.48 1.11 35.16
N LEU A 367 -23.17 1.09 34.01
CA LEU A 367 -24.12 2.11 33.58
C LEU A 367 -25.47 1.45 33.29
N SER A 368 -26.58 2.08 33.68
CA SER A 368 -27.89 1.53 33.42
C SER A 368 -28.98 2.60 33.28
N GLY A 369 -30.07 2.24 32.64
CA GLY A 369 -31.22 3.14 32.43
C GLY A 369 -30.90 4.26 31.44
N HIS A 370 -31.00 5.54 31.88
CA HIS A 370 -30.73 6.76 31.12
C HIS A 370 -29.60 7.57 31.79
N GLU A 371 -28.71 6.86 32.47
CA GLU A 371 -27.65 7.46 33.29
C GLU A 371 -26.64 8.24 32.39
N LYS A 372 -26.27 9.42 32.86
CA LYS A 372 -25.20 10.26 32.31
C LYS A 372 -23.97 10.15 33.21
N LEU A 373 -22.99 9.34 32.79
CA LEU A 373 -21.77 9.09 33.55
C LEU A 373 -20.60 9.92 33.02
N GLY A 374 -19.95 10.66 33.93
CA GLY A 374 -18.70 11.35 33.67
C GLY A 374 -17.49 10.52 34.09
N ILE A 375 -16.47 10.43 33.22
CA ILE A 375 -15.16 9.86 33.57
C ILE A 375 -14.12 10.98 33.60
N VAL A 376 -13.47 11.15 34.75
CA VAL A 376 -12.37 12.10 34.96
C VAL A 376 -11.07 11.37 35.20
N GLY A 377 -9.95 12.08 35.03
CA GLY A 377 -8.61 11.54 35.32
C GLY A 377 -7.53 12.30 34.54
N GLU A 378 -6.27 12.06 34.90
CA GLU A 378 -5.13 12.67 34.23
C GLU A 378 -5.05 12.32 32.74
N SER A 379 -4.38 13.18 31.95
CA SER A 379 -4.14 12.87 30.54
C SER A 379 -3.27 11.61 30.40
N GLY A 380 -3.67 10.70 29.49
CA GLY A 380 -2.93 9.45 29.27
C GLY A 380 -3.21 8.32 30.28
N ILE A 381 -4.09 8.50 31.27
CA ILE A 381 -4.39 7.49 32.30
C ILE A 381 -5.19 6.29 31.76
N GLY A 382 -5.81 6.42 30.57
CA GLY A 382 -6.60 5.32 29.99
C GLY A 382 -8.08 5.62 29.73
N LYS A 383 -8.54 6.87 29.88
CA LYS A 383 -9.95 7.25 29.64
C LYS A 383 -10.44 6.85 28.24
N SER A 384 -9.74 7.27 27.20
CA SER A 384 -10.08 6.89 25.81
C SER A 384 -9.92 5.38 25.56
N THR A 385 -9.18 4.65 26.40
CA THR A 385 -9.08 3.20 26.32
C THR A 385 -10.39 2.53 26.72
N VAL A 386 -11.09 3.03 27.74
CA VAL A 386 -12.43 2.55 28.13
C VAL A 386 -13.39 2.68 26.95
N LEU A 387 -13.38 3.83 26.26
CA LEU A 387 -14.23 4.07 25.09
C LEU A 387 -13.91 3.11 23.94
N ARG A 388 -12.61 2.91 23.66
CA ARG A 388 -12.14 2.01 22.61
C ARG A 388 -12.51 0.55 22.86
N LEU A 389 -12.51 0.12 24.13
CA LEU A 389 -12.96 -1.21 24.53
C LEU A 389 -14.47 -1.38 24.39
N LEU A 390 -15.25 -0.36 24.76
CA LEU A 390 -16.69 -0.35 24.56
C LEU A 390 -17.10 -0.44 23.08
N LEU A 391 -16.37 0.26 22.21
CA LEU A 391 -16.54 0.18 20.75
C LEU A 391 -16.03 -1.12 20.14
N ARG A 392 -15.47 -1.99 20.98
CA ARG A 392 -14.86 -3.25 20.56
C ARG A 392 -13.84 -3.06 19.43
N PHE A 393 -12.97 -2.05 19.57
CA PHE A 393 -11.77 -1.93 18.75
C PHE A 393 -10.65 -2.85 19.24
N TRP A 394 -10.70 -3.21 20.53
CA TRP A 394 -9.90 -4.23 21.19
C TRP A 394 -10.80 -5.09 22.08
N ASN A 395 -10.34 -6.30 22.34
CA ASN A 395 -10.93 -7.14 23.40
C ASN A 395 -10.13 -6.94 24.71
N PRO A 396 -10.76 -7.02 25.88
CA PRO A 396 -10.05 -7.02 27.17
C PRO A 396 -9.12 -8.23 27.27
N LYS A 397 -7.98 -8.08 28.00
CA LYS A 397 -7.07 -9.21 28.26
C LYS A 397 -7.53 -10.08 29.42
N SER A 398 -8.26 -9.50 30.36
CA SER A 398 -8.93 -10.20 31.46
C SER A 398 -10.26 -9.51 31.76
N GLY A 399 -11.17 -10.22 32.46
CA GLY A 399 -12.50 -9.75 32.75
C GLY A 399 -13.40 -9.74 31.51
N HIS A 400 -14.59 -9.14 31.64
CA HIS A 400 -15.59 -9.10 30.59
C HIS A 400 -16.26 -7.73 30.48
N ILE A 401 -16.63 -7.37 29.27
CA ILE A 401 -17.55 -6.24 29.02
C ILE A 401 -18.87 -6.83 28.56
N ARG A 402 -19.97 -6.38 29.17
CA ARG A 402 -21.32 -6.87 28.87
C ARG A 402 -22.23 -5.73 28.48
N VAL A 403 -23.11 -5.99 27.54
CA VAL A 403 -24.17 -5.10 27.11
C VAL A 403 -25.51 -5.86 27.31
N ASN A 404 -26.42 -5.33 28.10
CA ASN A 404 -27.63 -6.00 28.51
C ASN A 404 -27.40 -7.43 29.09
N GLY A 405 -26.29 -7.61 29.82
CA GLY A 405 -25.85 -8.91 30.33
C GLY A 405 -25.19 -9.84 29.30
N ILE A 406 -25.20 -9.51 28.02
CA ILE A 406 -24.57 -10.27 26.93
C ILE A 406 -23.10 -9.88 26.80
N PRO A 407 -22.17 -10.85 26.82
CA PRO A 407 -20.75 -10.55 26.56
C PRO A 407 -20.55 -9.85 25.21
N LEU A 408 -19.78 -8.75 25.22
CA LEU A 408 -19.58 -7.89 24.05
C LEU A 408 -18.97 -8.65 22.86
N GLU A 409 -18.19 -9.69 23.13
CA GLU A 409 -17.58 -10.55 22.11
C GLU A 409 -18.62 -11.37 21.31
N ARG A 410 -19.85 -11.51 21.82
CA ARG A 410 -20.95 -12.20 21.13
C ARG A 410 -21.85 -11.26 20.33
N VAL A 411 -21.74 -9.96 20.52
CA VAL A 411 -22.57 -8.98 19.81
C VAL A 411 -21.95 -8.70 18.43
N PRO A 412 -22.74 -8.72 17.33
CA PRO A 412 -22.26 -8.33 16.01
C PRO A 412 -21.71 -6.91 16.03
N LEU A 413 -20.53 -6.68 15.38
CA LEU A 413 -19.89 -5.35 15.37
C LEU A 413 -20.76 -4.30 14.70
N GLU A 414 -21.49 -4.68 13.65
CA GLU A 414 -22.37 -3.75 12.94
C GLU A 414 -23.54 -3.30 13.83
N GLU A 415 -24.15 -4.22 14.57
CA GLU A 415 -25.22 -3.91 15.51
C GLU A 415 -24.72 -2.98 16.64
N LEU A 416 -23.57 -3.32 17.23
CA LEU A 416 -22.96 -2.50 18.28
C LEU A 416 -22.71 -1.06 17.80
N ARG A 417 -22.12 -0.90 16.61
CA ARG A 417 -21.77 0.42 16.04
C ARG A 417 -22.97 1.23 15.59
N ARG A 418 -24.09 0.63 15.32
CA ARG A 418 -25.36 1.33 15.08
C ARG A 418 -26.00 1.85 16.36
N ARG A 419 -25.74 1.17 17.50
CA ARG A 419 -26.34 1.50 18.79
C ARG A 419 -25.47 2.36 19.68
N VAL A 420 -24.17 2.42 19.41
CA VAL A 420 -23.20 3.23 20.16
C VAL A 420 -22.57 4.26 19.21
N ALA A 421 -22.89 5.53 19.40
CA ALA A 421 -22.23 6.61 18.67
C ALA A 421 -21.09 7.21 19.48
N VAL A 422 -20.09 7.74 18.76
CA VAL A 422 -18.94 8.42 19.38
C VAL A 422 -18.80 9.82 18.81
N LEU A 423 -18.67 10.78 19.73
CA LEU A 423 -18.20 12.11 19.42
C LEU A 423 -16.73 12.21 19.88
N GLU A 424 -15.81 12.14 18.93
CA GLU A 424 -14.36 12.29 19.19
C GLU A 424 -13.99 13.75 19.43
N GLN A 425 -12.84 13.97 20.08
CA GLN A 425 -12.28 15.29 20.33
C GLN A 425 -12.11 16.12 19.03
N ASP A 426 -11.62 15.47 17.97
CA ASP A 426 -11.46 16.05 16.63
C ASP A 426 -12.36 15.34 15.62
N THR A 427 -13.42 15.99 15.17
CA THR A 427 -14.29 15.45 14.13
C THR A 427 -13.61 15.48 12.77
N PHE A 428 -13.36 14.29 12.19
CA PHE A 428 -12.79 14.17 10.85
C PHE A 428 -13.86 14.43 9.77
N LEU A 429 -13.54 15.32 8.81
CA LEU A 429 -14.39 15.60 7.66
C LEU A 429 -13.78 15.07 6.39
N PHE A 430 -14.58 14.36 5.62
CA PHE A 430 -14.21 13.84 4.32
C PHE A 430 -14.29 14.92 3.24
N ASN A 431 -13.53 14.73 2.18
CA ASN A 431 -13.61 15.58 0.99
C ASN A 431 -14.92 15.30 0.24
N GLY A 432 -15.93 16.07 0.55
CA GLY A 432 -17.29 15.97 0.04
C GLY A 432 -18.09 17.19 0.48
N THR A 433 -19.39 17.17 0.29
CA THR A 433 -20.29 18.24 0.72
C THR A 433 -20.57 18.16 2.23
N LEU A 434 -21.12 19.24 2.79
CA LEU A 434 -21.55 19.26 4.19
C LEU A 434 -22.64 18.19 4.44
N GLY A 435 -23.61 18.08 3.54
CA GLY A 435 -24.68 17.08 3.63
C GLY A 435 -24.16 15.65 3.61
N GLU A 436 -23.21 15.32 2.72
CA GLU A 436 -22.55 14.01 2.67
C GLU A 436 -21.78 13.72 3.95
N ASN A 437 -21.15 14.73 4.55
CA ASN A 437 -20.45 14.56 5.81
C ASN A 437 -21.39 14.31 6.99
N ILE A 438 -22.57 14.94 7.03
CA ILE A 438 -23.58 14.65 8.05
C ILE A 438 -24.19 13.26 7.83
N ALA A 439 -24.48 12.90 6.58
CA ALA A 439 -25.05 11.60 6.18
C ALA A 439 -24.19 10.39 6.55
N LEU A 440 -22.92 10.57 6.95
CA LEU A 440 -22.10 9.47 7.47
C LEU A 440 -22.74 8.75 8.68
N GLY A 441 -23.55 9.44 9.48
CA GLY A 441 -24.32 8.82 10.55
C GLY A 441 -25.36 7.81 10.05
N LYS A 442 -25.99 8.11 8.90
CA LYS A 442 -26.99 7.27 8.23
C LYS A 442 -26.91 7.52 6.72
N PRO A 443 -26.17 6.68 5.94
CA PRO A 443 -25.92 6.91 4.51
C PRO A 443 -27.16 7.07 3.65
N ASP A 444 -28.26 6.40 4.01
CA ASP A 444 -29.52 6.42 3.27
C ASP A 444 -30.53 7.47 3.82
N ALA A 445 -30.05 8.44 4.61
CA ALA A 445 -30.89 9.49 5.18
C ALA A 445 -31.45 10.43 4.09
N SER A 446 -32.73 10.81 4.28
CA SER A 446 -33.34 11.84 3.43
C SER A 446 -32.76 13.24 3.71
N ARG A 447 -33.00 14.19 2.78
CA ARG A 447 -32.58 15.58 2.99
C ARG A 447 -33.23 16.21 4.21
N GLU A 448 -34.45 15.84 4.50
CA GLU A 448 -35.22 16.29 5.65
C GLU A 448 -34.62 15.76 6.96
N GLU A 449 -34.23 14.47 7.01
CA GLU A 449 -33.55 13.88 8.16
C GLU A 449 -32.19 14.57 8.42
N ILE A 450 -31.41 14.81 7.35
CA ILE A 450 -30.13 15.53 7.45
C ILE A 450 -30.34 16.97 7.97
N ALA A 451 -31.37 17.66 7.47
CA ALA A 451 -31.70 19.01 7.91
C ALA A 451 -32.13 19.06 9.37
N GLU A 452 -32.94 18.10 9.81
CA GLU A 452 -33.39 17.99 11.21
C GLU A 452 -32.19 17.69 12.15
N ALA A 453 -31.30 16.77 11.79
CA ALA A 453 -30.10 16.49 12.54
C ALA A 453 -29.15 17.71 12.63
N ALA A 454 -29.00 18.45 11.53
CA ALA A 454 -28.23 19.69 11.50
C ALA A 454 -28.85 20.78 12.39
N ARG A 455 -30.18 20.90 12.41
CA ARG A 455 -30.91 21.82 13.26
C ARG A 455 -30.70 21.51 14.75
N GLN A 456 -30.82 20.23 15.10
CA GLN A 456 -30.58 19.73 16.46
C GLN A 456 -29.13 19.98 16.91
N ALA A 457 -28.18 19.94 15.99
CA ALA A 457 -26.77 20.22 16.25
C ALA A 457 -26.44 21.75 16.26
N GLY A 458 -27.40 22.64 16.06
CA GLY A 458 -27.18 24.07 16.01
C GLY A 458 -26.39 24.56 14.78
N LEU A 459 -26.48 23.85 13.64
CA LEU A 459 -25.82 24.24 12.40
C LEU A 459 -26.69 25.11 11.48
N GLU A 460 -27.95 25.33 11.79
CA GLU A 460 -28.92 25.97 10.88
C GLU A 460 -28.48 27.35 10.39
N GLU A 461 -28.06 28.22 11.32
CA GLU A 461 -27.61 29.59 10.99
C GLU A 461 -26.32 29.55 10.17
N PHE A 462 -25.38 28.68 10.51
CA PHE A 462 -24.16 28.48 9.75
C PHE A 462 -24.46 28.03 8.30
N ILE A 463 -25.36 27.04 8.12
CA ILE A 463 -25.73 26.52 6.82
C ILE A 463 -26.43 27.57 5.94
N LYS A 464 -27.29 28.40 6.52
CA LYS A 464 -27.95 29.52 5.81
C LYS A 464 -26.96 30.53 5.24
N ASN A 465 -25.82 30.71 5.88
CA ASN A 465 -24.75 31.62 5.45
C ASN A 465 -23.80 30.99 4.43
N LEU A 466 -23.91 29.69 4.14
CA LEU A 466 -23.08 29.01 3.13
C LEU A 466 -23.61 29.24 1.72
N PRO A 467 -22.74 29.48 0.72
CA PRO A 467 -23.17 29.79 -0.66
C PRO A 467 -24.04 28.71 -1.32
N GLN A 468 -23.85 27.45 -0.95
CA GLN A 468 -24.57 26.29 -1.50
C GLN A 468 -25.26 25.45 -0.40
N GLY A 469 -25.43 26.01 0.81
CA GLY A 469 -26.06 25.31 1.93
C GLY A 469 -25.42 23.93 2.19
N TYR A 470 -26.23 22.88 2.21
CA TYR A 470 -25.78 21.48 2.42
C TYR A 470 -24.86 20.95 1.30
N ASP A 471 -24.95 21.49 0.10
CA ASP A 471 -24.13 21.08 -1.05
C ASP A 471 -22.76 21.80 -1.08
N THR A 472 -22.45 22.61 -0.07
CA THR A 472 -21.17 23.31 0.03
C THR A 472 -20.02 22.32 0.24
N PRO A 473 -18.97 22.33 -0.62
CA PRO A 473 -17.80 21.47 -0.47
C PRO A 473 -16.97 21.85 0.76
N MET A 474 -16.64 20.87 1.59
CA MET A 474 -15.89 21.08 2.85
C MET A 474 -14.37 21.22 2.65
N GLY A 475 -13.86 20.85 1.47
CA GLY A 475 -12.42 20.85 1.19
C GLY A 475 -11.68 19.71 1.89
N GLN A 476 -10.36 19.70 1.73
CA GLN A 476 -9.53 18.66 2.38
C GLN A 476 -9.58 18.82 3.90
N MET A 477 -9.94 17.75 4.60
CA MET A 477 -10.02 17.68 6.07
C MET A 477 -10.86 18.78 6.73
N GLY A 478 -11.84 19.36 6.00
CA GLY A 478 -12.69 20.41 6.55
C GLY A 478 -11.96 21.74 6.82
N ALA A 479 -10.94 22.06 6.03
CA ALA A 479 -10.10 23.26 6.22
C ALA A 479 -10.87 24.59 6.23
N ARG A 480 -12.15 24.58 5.81
CA ARG A 480 -13.02 25.75 5.74
C ARG A 480 -13.87 25.98 6.99
N LEU A 481 -13.87 25.03 7.95
CA LEU A 481 -14.66 25.10 9.15
C LEU A 481 -13.81 25.45 10.38
N SER A 482 -14.37 26.22 11.29
CA SER A 482 -13.85 26.39 12.64
C SER A 482 -13.90 25.09 13.43
N GLY A 483 -13.18 25.00 14.54
CA GLY A 483 -13.22 23.85 15.44
C GLY A 483 -14.64 23.53 15.94
N GLY A 484 -15.39 24.58 16.30
CA GLY A 484 -16.77 24.44 16.78
C GLY A 484 -17.74 23.95 15.72
N GLU A 485 -17.64 24.46 14.48
CA GLU A 485 -18.48 23.99 13.37
C GLU A 485 -18.20 22.52 13.02
N ARG A 486 -16.92 22.11 12.99
CA ARG A 486 -16.56 20.69 12.81
C ARG A 486 -17.17 19.80 13.87
N GLN A 487 -17.14 20.24 15.13
CA GLN A 487 -17.71 19.51 16.24
C GLN A 487 -19.22 19.40 16.15
N ARG A 488 -19.92 20.48 15.75
CA ARG A 488 -21.37 20.45 15.47
C ARG A 488 -21.74 19.49 14.33
N VAL A 489 -20.88 19.34 13.31
CA VAL A 489 -21.07 18.30 12.27
C VAL A 489 -20.96 16.90 12.91
N GLY A 490 -20.03 16.68 13.83
CA GLY A 490 -19.93 15.43 14.60
C GLY A 490 -21.22 15.14 15.39
N ILE A 491 -21.78 16.17 16.03
CA ILE A 491 -23.05 16.05 16.77
C ILE A 491 -24.20 15.72 15.80
N ALA A 492 -24.27 16.39 14.65
CA ALA A 492 -25.30 16.09 13.65
C ALA A 492 -25.24 14.63 13.16
N ARG A 493 -24.05 14.06 13.02
CA ARG A 493 -23.87 12.62 12.73
C ARG A 493 -24.45 11.71 13.84
N VAL A 494 -24.20 12.07 15.10
CA VAL A 494 -24.71 11.34 16.26
C VAL A 494 -26.23 11.42 16.31
N MET A 495 -26.81 12.62 16.09
CA MET A 495 -28.28 12.80 16.07
C MET A 495 -28.92 12.01 14.92
N LEU A 496 -28.32 12.03 13.74
CA LEU A 496 -28.81 11.31 12.56
C LEU A 496 -28.76 9.78 12.73
N LEU A 497 -27.76 9.27 13.44
CA LEU A 497 -27.63 7.84 13.76
C LEU A 497 -28.69 7.37 14.76
N ASP A 498 -29.15 8.25 15.67
CA ASP A 498 -30.09 7.98 16.74
C ASP A 498 -29.73 6.75 17.59
N PRO A 499 -28.54 6.75 18.25
CA PRO A 499 -28.02 5.59 18.98
C PRO A 499 -28.71 5.43 20.34
N ASP A 500 -28.57 4.24 20.96
CA ASP A 500 -28.98 4.01 22.36
C ASP A 500 -27.97 4.58 23.37
N VAL A 501 -26.69 4.61 22.97
CA VAL A 501 -25.55 5.05 23.80
C VAL A 501 -24.75 6.10 23.06
N ILE A 502 -24.49 7.22 23.73
CA ILE A 502 -23.62 8.29 23.23
C ILE A 502 -22.34 8.31 24.06
N VAL A 503 -21.22 8.24 23.38
CA VAL A 503 -19.88 8.31 23.96
C VAL A 503 -19.21 9.60 23.51
N MET A 504 -18.68 10.38 24.43
CA MET A 504 -18.03 11.66 24.15
C MET A 504 -16.62 11.69 24.73
N ASP A 505 -15.62 11.92 23.89
CA ASP A 505 -14.22 12.09 24.30
C ASP A 505 -13.81 13.56 24.17
N GLU A 506 -13.75 14.25 25.29
CA GLU A 506 -13.38 15.67 25.42
C GLU A 506 -14.13 16.61 24.43
N PRO A 507 -15.48 16.60 24.39
CA PRO A 507 -16.25 17.25 23.34
C PRO A 507 -16.13 18.78 23.29
N THR A 508 -15.56 19.41 24.29
CA THR A 508 -15.47 20.88 24.41
C THR A 508 -14.03 21.41 24.44
N SER A 509 -13.03 20.56 24.22
CA SER A 509 -11.60 20.90 24.38
C SER A 509 -11.12 22.04 23.48
N SER A 510 -11.71 22.17 22.29
CA SER A 510 -11.35 23.19 21.28
C SER A 510 -12.29 24.43 21.27
N LEU A 511 -13.22 24.53 22.25
CA LEU A 511 -14.22 25.60 22.31
C LEU A 511 -13.91 26.64 23.40
N ASP A 512 -14.31 27.86 23.15
CA ASP A 512 -14.38 28.90 24.17
C ASP A 512 -15.60 28.69 25.10
N VAL A 513 -15.64 29.42 26.22
CA VAL A 513 -16.65 29.23 27.30
C VAL A 513 -18.09 29.47 26.81
N LEU A 514 -18.30 30.36 25.83
CA LEU A 514 -19.65 30.65 25.33
C LEU A 514 -20.17 29.53 24.46
N HIS A 515 -19.35 29.09 23.49
CA HIS A 515 -19.68 27.99 22.61
C HIS A 515 -19.73 26.63 23.35
N GLU A 516 -18.94 26.48 24.42
CA GLU A 516 -19.01 25.30 25.30
C GLU A 516 -20.38 25.18 25.95
N LYS A 517 -20.91 26.27 26.55
CA LYS A 517 -22.23 26.25 27.18
C LYS A 517 -23.36 25.97 26.21
N GLU A 518 -23.33 26.56 25.03
CA GLU A 518 -24.32 26.33 23.99
C GLU A 518 -24.28 24.86 23.50
N LEU A 519 -23.08 24.31 23.28
CA LEU A 519 -22.89 22.92 22.89
C LEU A 519 -23.40 21.96 23.95
N LEU A 520 -23.05 22.17 25.21
CA LEU A 520 -23.50 21.35 26.33
C LEU A 520 -25.02 21.35 26.45
N ARG A 521 -25.66 22.53 26.27
CA ARG A 521 -27.12 22.63 26.25
C ARG A 521 -27.71 21.80 25.09
N THR A 522 -27.20 21.96 23.88
CA THR A 522 -27.61 21.17 22.70
C THR A 522 -27.49 19.68 22.98
N LEU A 523 -26.37 19.25 23.57
CA LEU A 523 -26.13 17.84 23.90
C LEU A 523 -27.10 17.33 24.99
N GLN A 524 -27.38 18.13 26.03
CA GLN A 524 -28.31 17.77 27.09
C GLN A 524 -29.75 17.60 26.58
N GLU A 525 -30.17 18.48 25.67
CA GLU A 525 -31.48 18.40 25.01
C GLU A 525 -31.56 17.19 24.07
N ALA A 526 -30.50 16.91 23.35
CA ALA A 526 -30.44 15.83 22.35
C ALA A 526 -30.21 14.44 22.98
N CYS A 527 -29.53 14.34 24.12
CA CYS A 527 -29.26 13.08 24.79
C CYS A 527 -30.45 12.51 25.56
N GLY A 528 -31.48 13.32 25.87
CA GLY A 528 -32.76 12.90 26.44
C GLY A 528 -32.72 11.63 27.28
N ASP A 529 -33.37 10.57 26.79
CA ASP A 529 -33.48 9.26 27.41
C ASP A 529 -32.37 8.26 27.00
N LYS A 530 -31.17 8.74 26.62
CA LYS A 530 -30.07 7.89 26.17
C LYS A 530 -29.01 7.72 27.24
N LEU A 531 -28.32 6.57 27.23
CA LEU A 531 -27.12 6.39 28.03
C LEU A 531 -26.01 7.31 27.52
N LEU A 532 -25.37 8.08 28.41
CA LEU A 532 -24.26 8.96 28.08
C LEU A 532 -23.00 8.59 28.87
N LEU A 533 -21.91 8.38 28.15
CA LEU A 533 -20.57 8.23 28.71
C LEU A 533 -19.71 9.41 28.26
N LEU A 534 -19.39 10.31 29.19
CA LEU A 534 -18.67 11.54 28.94
C LEU A 534 -17.29 11.52 29.57
N VAL A 535 -16.25 11.61 28.75
CA VAL A 535 -14.86 11.79 29.18
C VAL A 535 -14.50 13.26 29.10
N SER A 536 -14.11 13.86 30.22
CA SER A 536 -13.64 15.25 30.24
C SER A 536 -12.68 15.51 31.39
N HIS A 537 -11.81 16.46 31.22
CA HIS A 537 -10.98 17.04 32.30
C HIS A 537 -11.52 18.38 32.80
N ARG A 538 -12.58 18.90 32.16
CA ARG A 538 -13.22 20.18 32.52
C ARG A 538 -14.41 19.95 33.44
N PRO A 539 -14.45 20.56 34.64
CA PRO A 539 -15.59 20.46 35.55
C PRO A 539 -16.89 20.96 34.94
N SER A 540 -16.84 22.03 34.12
CA SER A 540 -18.02 22.61 33.45
C SER A 540 -18.74 21.61 32.56
N THR A 541 -18.01 20.75 31.88
CA THR A 541 -18.57 19.73 30.98
C THR A 541 -19.29 18.62 31.76
N LEU A 542 -18.91 18.38 33.01
CA LEU A 542 -19.41 17.30 33.85
C LEU A 542 -20.63 17.71 34.72
N THR A 543 -21.00 18.99 34.77
CA THR A 543 -22.12 19.46 35.57
C THR A 543 -23.47 18.87 35.18
N GLY A 544 -23.57 18.26 33.99
CA GLY A 544 -24.79 17.57 33.52
C GLY A 544 -24.78 16.05 33.72
N CYS A 545 -23.77 15.50 34.40
CA CYS A 545 -23.68 14.04 34.66
C CYS A 545 -24.37 13.70 36.00
N ASP A 546 -25.06 12.57 36.02
CA ASP A 546 -25.73 12.04 37.22
C ASP A 546 -24.71 11.46 38.21
N ARG A 547 -23.60 10.90 37.67
CA ARG A 547 -22.52 10.30 38.45
C ARG A 547 -21.18 10.60 37.79
N ILE A 548 -20.14 10.80 38.60
CA ILE A 548 -18.77 11.02 38.17
C ILE A 548 -17.87 9.94 38.77
N VAL A 549 -17.04 9.35 37.91
CA VAL A 549 -16.07 8.33 38.30
C VAL A 549 -14.67 8.82 37.90
N ARG A 550 -13.73 8.72 38.84
CA ARG A 550 -12.32 9.04 38.61
C ARG A 550 -11.56 7.78 38.20
N LEU A 551 -10.82 7.85 37.12
CA LEU A 551 -9.89 6.80 36.73
C LEU A 551 -8.54 7.01 37.41
N GLU A 552 -8.17 6.12 38.33
CA GLU A 552 -6.91 6.15 39.08
C GLU A 552 -6.26 4.77 39.06
N ASN A 553 -4.97 4.71 38.68
CA ASN A 553 -4.19 3.45 38.63
C ASN A 553 -4.94 2.30 37.89
N GLY A 554 -5.64 2.64 36.79
CA GLY A 554 -6.36 1.65 35.98
C GLY A 554 -7.70 1.18 36.58
N ARG A 555 -8.17 1.76 37.69
CA ARG A 555 -9.42 1.44 38.38
C ARG A 555 -10.39 2.61 38.37
N ALA A 556 -11.67 2.29 38.45
CA ALA A 556 -12.73 3.27 38.61
C ALA A 556 -12.98 3.54 40.11
N VAL A 557 -12.87 4.78 40.52
CA VAL A 557 -13.13 5.22 41.88
C VAL A 557 -14.26 6.25 41.85
N GLU A 558 -15.35 6.01 42.59
CA GLU A 558 -16.46 6.95 42.65
C GLU A 558 -16.02 8.26 43.34
N GLU A 559 -16.29 9.37 42.72
CA GLU A 559 -16.06 10.70 43.29
C GLU A 559 -17.21 11.04 44.23
N LYS A 560 -17.00 10.82 45.56
CA LYS A 560 -17.98 11.20 46.59
C LYS A 560 -18.01 12.71 46.70
N GLY A 561 -19.09 13.35 46.24
CA GLY A 561 -19.36 14.73 46.55
C GLY A 561 -19.89 15.52 45.37
N GLY A 562 -21.19 15.80 45.39
CA GLY A 562 -21.81 16.72 44.45
C GLY A 562 -21.11 18.06 44.43
N MET A 563 -20.90 18.61 43.24
CA MET A 563 -20.64 20.03 43.08
C MET A 563 -21.88 20.86 43.47
N ASN A 564 -22.08 21.00 44.78
CA ASN A 564 -22.80 22.13 45.34
C ASN A 564 -21.75 23.15 45.81
N GLN A 565 -21.28 23.99 44.91
CA GLN A 565 -20.88 25.38 45.20
C GLN A 565 -20.83 26.18 43.88
#